data_3f253f43d999572ebea02cd184021e06
#
_entry.id   3f253f43d999572ebea02cd184021e06
#
_cell.length_a   1.000
_cell.length_b   1.000
_cell.length_c   1.000
_cell.angle_alpha   90.00
_cell.angle_beta   90.00
_cell.angle_gamma   90.00
#
_symmetry.space_group_name_H-M   'P 1'
#
loop_
_entity.id
_entity.type
_entity.pdbx_description
1 polymer ?
#
loop_
_entity_poly.entity_id
_entity_poly.type
_entity_poly.pdbx_seq_one_letter_code
_entity_poly.pdbx_strand_id
1 'polypeptide(L)'
;MPLGVVVRPGRGRADYPPAVEHLIRVADEVRAALSEERPVVALETTLVAHGFPAPTGVEVGLASEAAVRSAGAVPATIGVLDGKLVIGLTESELGRFGPDARKLGPRDLAACAVQGAVGATTVGGTLAAAQTVGIRFMGTGGLGGVHRGFPTPPDVSADLGACARIPALIVSSGVKSLLDVGATVELLETLGIPVVGYRVDTLPLFYAAEGGPPVSARVDSADEAARVADAHWRLGGNAVLVGRPPDESLDVADLIEAIVAEAHDRGIVGQAVTPFVLAALHERSNGETRRVNRDLIVANAGLAAEVAVAYAAL
;
A
#
# COMPACT_ATOMS: atom_id res chain seq x y z
N MET A 1 -25.53 -18.91 -25.90
CA MET A 1 -25.29 -19.55 -24.58
C MET A 1 -24.09 -18.90 -23.95
N PRO A 2 -24.20 -18.11 -22.88
CA PRO A 2 -23.06 -17.56 -22.20
C PRO A 2 -22.55 -18.59 -21.19
N LEU A 3 -21.27 -18.96 -21.30
CA LEU A 3 -20.58 -19.77 -20.32
C LEU A 3 -20.32 -18.91 -19.07
N GLY A 4 -21.20 -19.03 -18.09
CA GLY A 4 -20.99 -18.48 -16.76
C GLY A 4 -19.91 -19.24 -16.04
N VAL A 5 -18.73 -18.65 -15.90
CA VAL A 5 -17.73 -19.10 -14.94
C VAL A 5 -18.19 -18.63 -13.56
N VAL A 6 -18.88 -19.48 -12.83
CA VAL A 6 -19.14 -19.29 -11.40
C VAL A 6 -17.83 -19.59 -10.67
N VAL A 7 -17.07 -18.56 -10.33
CA VAL A 7 -15.98 -18.69 -9.37
C VAL A 7 -16.61 -18.83 -7.98
N ARG A 8 -16.70 -20.08 -7.50
CA ARG A 8 -17.03 -20.35 -6.08
C ARG A 8 -15.86 -19.90 -5.22
N PRO A 9 -16.06 -19.18 -4.12
CA PRO A 9 -15.04 -19.01 -3.12
C PRO A 9 -14.77 -20.37 -2.47
N GLY A 10 -13.72 -21.05 -2.93
CA GLY A 10 -13.27 -22.31 -2.37
C GLY A 10 -12.60 -22.09 -1.02
N ARG A 11 -13.17 -22.63 0.03
CA ARG A 11 -12.46 -22.93 1.27
C ARG A 11 -11.43 -24.01 0.96
N GLY A 12 -10.17 -23.78 1.32
CA GLY A 12 -9.17 -24.81 1.45
C GLY A 12 -8.02 -24.76 0.44
N ARG A 13 -6.82 -24.83 0.99
CA ARG A 13 -5.48 -24.99 0.40
C ARG A 13 -5.19 -24.09 -0.80
N ALA A 14 -4.25 -23.18 -0.61
CA ALA A 14 -3.51 -22.59 -1.72
C ALA A 14 -2.66 -23.70 -2.38
N ASP A 15 -3.29 -24.55 -3.17
CA ASP A 15 -2.61 -25.41 -4.13
C ASP A 15 -2.14 -24.52 -5.28
N TYR A 16 -0.94 -23.94 -5.11
CA TYR A 16 -0.27 -23.27 -6.22
C TYR A 16 -0.14 -24.28 -7.38
N PRO A 17 -0.39 -23.87 -8.62
CA PRO A 17 0.07 -24.68 -9.75
C PRO A 17 1.56 -24.95 -9.55
N PRO A 18 2.05 -26.18 -9.68
CA PRO A 18 3.46 -26.54 -9.45
C PRO A 18 4.46 -25.67 -10.24
N ALA A 19 3.98 -25.00 -11.29
CA ALA A 19 4.76 -24.09 -12.12
C ALA A 19 5.11 -22.75 -11.47
N VAL A 20 4.55 -22.37 -10.32
CA VAL A 20 4.77 -21.04 -9.67
C VAL A 20 5.63 -21.15 -8.41
N GLU A 21 5.74 -22.31 -7.80
CA GLU A 21 6.49 -22.53 -6.55
C GLU A 21 7.98 -22.13 -6.64
N HIS A 22 8.57 -22.22 -7.83
CA HIS A 22 9.95 -21.80 -8.03
C HIS A 22 10.15 -20.28 -8.11
N LEU A 23 9.08 -19.53 -8.39
CA LEU A 23 9.10 -18.06 -8.49
C LEU A 23 8.70 -17.35 -7.20
N ILE A 24 7.99 -18.03 -6.30
CA ILE A 24 7.46 -17.44 -5.07
C ILE A 24 8.05 -18.15 -3.86
N ARG A 25 8.56 -17.37 -2.92
CA ARG A 25 8.95 -17.85 -1.58
C ARG A 25 8.05 -17.19 -0.54
N VAL A 26 7.38 -18.01 0.23
CA VAL A 26 6.57 -17.57 1.38
C VAL A 26 7.30 -17.95 2.66
N ALA A 27 7.47 -17.02 3.57
CA ALA A 27 8.07 -17.30 4.88
C ALA A 27 7.24 -18.33 5.66
N ASP A 28 7.89 -19.17 6.45
CA ASP A 28 7.21 -20.27 7.17
C ASP A 28 6.15 -19.74 8.14
N GLU A 29 6.41 -18.60 8.81
CA GLU A 29 5.45 -17.95 9.70
C GLU A 29 4.20 -17.50 8.94
N VAL A 30 4.37 -16.89 7.75
CA VAL A 30 3.26 -16.45 6.90
C VAL A 30 2.47 -17.66 6.37
N ARG A 31 3.19 -18.71 5.94
CA ARG A 31 2.58 -19.96 5.46
C ARG A 31 1.74 -20.61 6.55
N ALA A 32 2.29 -20.72 7.76
CA ALA A 32 1.59 -21.26 8.92
C ALA A 32 0.34 -20.43 9.26
N ALA A 33 0.47 -19.10 9.28
CA ALA A 33 -0.66 -18.21 9.55
C ALA A 33 -1.79 -18.39 8.54
N LEU A 34 -1.46 -18.44 7.24
CA LEU A 34 -2.45 -18.64 6.18
C LEU A 34 -3.12 -20.02 6.26
N SER A 35 -2.37 -21.08 6.59
CA SER A 35 -2.94 -22.43 6.75
C SER A 35 -3.84 -22.58 7.97
N GLU A 36 -3.60 -21.78 9.00
CA GLU A 36 -4.37 -21.72 10.24
C GLU A 36 -5.48 -20.65 10.20
N GLU A 37 -5.71 -20.03 9.04
CA GLU A 37 -6.67 -18.92 8.84
C GLU A 37 -6.43 -17.74 9.80
N ARG A 38 -5.19 -17.55 10.26
CA ARG A 38 -4.80 -16.40 11.09
C ARG A 38 -4.62 -15.14 10.24
N PRO A 39 -4.93 -13.95 10.78
CA PRO A 39 -4.84 -12.70 10.05
C PRO A 39 -3.39 -12.39 9.63
N VAL A 40 -3.23 -12.02 8.35
CA VAL A 40 -1.93 -11.64 7.75
C VAL A 40 -2.09 -10.28 7.09
N VAL A 41 -1.11 -9.39 7.28
CA VAL A 41 -1.07 -8.05 6.70
C VAL A 41 0.17 -7.89 5.81
N ALA A 42 -0.06 -7.53 4.56
CA ALA A 42 0.99 -7.21 3.60
C ALA A 42 1.58 -5.82 3.87
N LEU A 43 2.89 -5.69 3.74
CA LEU A 43 3.64 -4.45 3.84
C LEU A 43 4.52 -4.28 2.60
N GLU A 44 4.61 -3.06 2.06
CA GLU A 44 5.40 -2.75 0.88
C GLU A 44 6.87 -2.48 1.22
N THR A 45 7.76 -2.67 0.24
CA THR A 45 9.20 -2.37 0.37
C THR A 45 9.62 -1.07 -0.31
N THR A 46 8.76 -0.44 -1.13
CA THR A 46 9.10 0.86 -1.73
C THR A 46 9.36 1.92 -0.67
N LEU A 47 8.61 1.91 0.44
CA LEU A 47 8.86 2.84 1.54
C LEU A 47 10.25 2.62 2.19
N VAL A 48 10.72 1.37 2.25
CA VAL A 48 12.04 1.03 2.79
C VAL A 48 13.16 1.53 1.87
N ALA A 49 13.03 1.25 0.57
CA ALA A 49 14.07 1.54 -0.42
C ALA A 49 14.11 3.03 -0.84
N HIS A 50 12.95 3.67 -0.92
CA HIS A 50 12.80 4.99 -1.56
C HIS A 50 12.06 6.02 -0.72
N GLY A 51 11.41 5.62 0.38
CA GLY A 51 10.64 6.53 1.25
C GLY A 51 11.50 7.24 2.30
N PHE A 52 12.62 6.62 2.68
CA PHE A 52 13.51 7.10 3.73
C PHE A 52 14.97 6.85 3.36
N PRO A 53 15.92 7.67 3.87
CA PRO A 53 17.33 7.35 3.76
C PRO A 53 17.70 6.13 4.62
N ALA A 54 18.72 5.37 4.21
CA ALA A 54 19.25 4.29 5.04
C ALA A 54 19.90 4.86 6.32
N PRO A 55 19.75 4.21 7.49
CA PRO A 55 19.04 2.95 7.76
C PRO A 55 17.54 3.13 8.07
N THR A 56 17.03 4.35 8.13
CA THR A 56 15.68 4.69 8.62
C THR A 56 14.57 3.91 7.89
N GLY A 57 14.72 3.64 6.59
CA GLY A 57 13.74 2.86 5.84
C GLY A 57 13.53 1.45 6.42
N VAL A 58 14.62 0.78 6.80
CA VAL A 58 14.55 -0.55 7.44
C VAL A 58 13.91 -0.45 8.83
N GLU A 59 14.29 0.57 9.61
CA GLU A 59 13.70 0.81 10.95
C GLU A 59 12.18 1.02 10.88
N VAL A 60 11.70 1.77 9.88
CA VAL A 60 10.25 1.98 9.65
C VAL A 60 9.56 0.69 9.24
N GLY A 61 10.17 -0.11 8.37
CA GLY A 61 9.67 -1.42 7.98
C GLY A 61 9.50 -2.34 9.19
N LEU A 62 10.54 -2.46 10.03
CA LEU A 62 10.51 -3.28 11.24
C LEU A 62 9.51 -2.76 12.29
N ALA A 63 9.41 -1.43 12.45
CA ALA A 63 8.41 -0.83 13.33
C ALA A 63 6.98 -1.12 12.85
N SER A 64 6.74 -1.13 11.54
CA SER A 64 5.45 -1.49 10.96
C SER A 64 5.12 -2.97 11.20
N GLU A 65 6.10 -3.88 11.03
CA GLU A 65 5.93 -5.29 11.38
C GLU A 65 5.62 -5.48 12.88
N ALA A 66 6.32 -4.75 13.74
CA ALA A 66 6.05 -4.80 15.19
C ALA A 66 4.64 -4.31 15.53
N ALA A 67 4.14 -3.25 14.86
CA ALA A 67 2.78 -2.77 15.04
C ALA A 67 1.74 -3.81 14.60
N VAL A 68 1.96 -4.48 13.47
CA VAL A 68 1.11 -5.58 13.00
C VAL A 68 1.06 -6.72 14.02
N ARG A 69 2.23 -7.14 14.55
CA ARG A 69 2.30 -8.20 15.57
C ARG A 69 1.59 -7.81 16.87
N SER A 70 1.78 -6.56 17.30
CA SER A 70 1.14 -6.05 18.52
C SER A 70 -0.38 -6.04 18.44
N ALA A 71 -0.93 -5.87 17.25
CA ALA A 71 -2.36 -5.95 16.98
C ALA A 71 -2.89 -7.39 16.78
N GLY A 72 -2.03 -8.40 16.84
CA GLY A 72 -2.43 -9.82 16.79
C GLY A 72 -2.45 -10.43 15.39
N ALA A 73 -1.88 -9.77 14.39
CA ALA A 73 -1.74 -10.31 13.03
C ALA A 73 -0.28 -10.65 12.70
N VAL A 74 -0.07 -11.39 11.62
CA VAL A 74 1.26 -11.74 11.10
C VAL A 74 1.64 -10.77 9.98
N PRO A 75 2.79 -10.06 10.06
CA PRO A 75 3.25 -9.21 8.99
C PRO A 75 3.84 -10.04 7.84
N ALA A 76 3.60 -9.59 6.62
CA ALA A 76 4.18 -10.13 5.41
C ALA A 76 4.77 -8.98 4.57
N THR A 77 6.02 -8.59 4.86
CA THR A 77 6.74 -7.61 4.05
C THR A 77 7.15 -8.25 2.73
N ILE A 78 6.85 -7.58 1.60
CA ILE A 78 6.91 -8.18 0.25
C ILE A 78 7.92 -7.45 -0.63
N GLY A 79 8.74 -8.22 -1.34
CA GLY A 79 9.68 -7.70 -2.34
C GLY A 79 10.18 -8.78 -3.28
N VAL A 80 11.00 -8.41 -4.27
CA VAL A 80 11.69 -9.35 -5.15
C VAL A 80 13.16 -9.40 -4.75
N LEU A 81 13.64 -10.62 -4.50
CA LEU A 81 15.01 -10.88 -4.05
C LEU A 81 15.49 -12.24 -4.56
N ASP A 82 16.74 -12.32 -5.04
CA ASP A 82 17.38 -13.56 -5.48
C ASP A 82 16.54 -14.35 -6.49
N GLY A 83 15.93 -13.66 -7.44
CA GLY A 83 15.10 -14.27 -8.49
C GLY A 83 13.72 -14.72 -8.04
N LYS A 84 13.29 -14.39 -6.82
CA LYS A 84 12.00 -14.80 -6.26
C LYS A 84 11.18 -13.60 -5.78
N LEU A 85 9.87 -13.72 -5.96
CA LEU A 85 8.90 -12.92 -5.24
C LEU A 85 8.84 -13.46 -3.81
N VAL A 86 9.25 -12.66 -2.83
CA VAL A 86 9.33 -13.05 -1.43
C VAL A 86 8.18 -12.43 -0.67
N ILE A 87 7.42 -13.26 0.04
CA ILE A 87 6.29 -12.88 0.89
C ILE A 87 6.67 -13.22 2.33
N GLY A 88 6.97 -12.20 3.12
CA GLY A 88 7.57 -12.32 4.45
C GLY A 88 9.10 -12.29 4.37
N LEU A 89 9.66 -11.08 4.14
CA LEU A 89 11.09 -10.82 4.19
C LEU A 89 11.57 -10.90 5.66
N THR A 90 12.77 -11.45 5.85
CA THR A 90 13.46 -11.35 7.13
C THR A 90 14.11 -9.97 7.31
N GLU A 91 14.47 -9.59 8.54
CA GLU A 91 15.18 -8.34 8.83
C GLU A 91 16.46 -8.20 8.00
N SER A 92 17.26 -9.28 7.90
CA SER A 92 18.48 -9.27 7.10
C SER A 92 18.23 -9.09 5.61
N GLU A 93 17.13 -9.64 5.09
CA GLU A 93 16.71 -9.45 3.69
C GLU A 93 16.17 -8.05 3.46
N LEU A 94 15.43 -7.51 4.41
CA LEU A 94 14.92 -6.14 4.34
C LEU A 94 16.05 -5.13 4.26
N GLY A 95 17.17 -5.37 4.94
CA GLY A 95 18.40 -4.57 4.86
C GLY A 95 19.05 -4.53 3.47
N ARG A 96 18.65 -5.40 2.54
CA ARG A 96 19.16 -5.41 1.14
C ARG A 96 18.44 -4.45 0.21
N PHE A 97 17.32 -3.85 0.67
CA PHE A 97 16.53 -2.90 -0.12
C PHE A 97 17.08 -1.49 0.07
N GLY A 98 17.93 -1.07 -0.85
CA GLY A 98 18.53 0.27 -0.89
C GLY A 98 17.98 1.10 -2.07
N PRO A 99 18.54 2.30 -2.28
CA PRO A 99 18.09 3.23 -3.33
C PRO A 99 18.23 2.67 -4.75
N ASP A 100 19.10 1.69 -4.97
CA ASP A 100 19.30 1.01 -6.25
C ASP A 100 18.27 -0.10 -6.51
N ALA A 101 17.43 -0.47 -5.54
CA ALA A 101 16.36 -1.43 -5.73
C ALA A 101 15.37 -0.90 -6.79
N ARG A 102 14.97 -1.76 -7.72
CA ARG A 102 13.98 -1.39 -8.74
C ARG A 102 12.62 -1.13 -8.08
N LYS A 103 11.94 -0.07 -8.47
CA LYS A 103 10.57 0.19 -8.04
C LYS A 103 9.61 -0.64 -8.88
N LEU A 104 8.85 -1.54 -8.24
CA LEU A 104 8.01 -2.53 -8.92
C LEU A 104 6.53 -2.25 -8.73
N GLY A 105 5.85 -1.93 -9.84
CA GLY A 105 4.42 -2.10 -9.97
C GLY A 105 4.06 -3.56 -10.36
N PRO A 106 2.77 -3.88 -10.53
CA PRO A 106 2.34 -5.24 -10.88
C PRO A 106 2.99 -5.81 -12.13
N ARG A 107 3.21 -4.97 -13.17
CA ARG A 107 3.80 -5.38 -14.47
C ARG A 107 5.28 -5.75 -14.37
N ASP A 108 5.97 -5.29 -13.33
CA ASP A 108 7.43 -5.36 -13.25
C ASP A 108 7.93 -6.58 -12.46
N LEU A 109 7.04 -7.23 -11.67
CA LEU A 109 7.37 -8.32 -10.74
C LEU A 109 8.08 -9.48 -11.44
N ALA A 110 7.48 -10.00 -12.52
CA ALA A 110 8.01 -11.14 -13.22
C ALA A 110 9.38 -10.86 -13.88
N ALA A 111 9.51 -9.70 -14.54
CA ALA A 111 10.77 -9.31 -15.18
C ALA A 111 11.89 -9.12 -14.15
N CYS A 112 11.58 -8.49 -13.01
CA CYS A 112 12.55 -8.32 -11.94
C CYS A 112 13.03 -9.65 -11.36
N ALA A 113 12.11 -10.59 -11.10
CA ALA A 113 12.44 -11.93 -10.62
C ALA A 113 13.31 -12.71 -11.60
N VAL A 114 12.91 -12.79 -12.87
CA VAL A 114 13.68 -13.50 -13.91
C VAL A 114 15.09 -12.93 -14.09
N GLN A 115 15.25 -11.63 -13.93
CA GLN A 115 16.56 -10.96 -14.04
C GLN A 115 17.40 -11.05 -12.76
N GLY A 116 16.90 -11.66 -11.68
CA GLY A 116 17.60 -11.78 -10.39
C GLY A 116 17.88 -10.45 -9.70
N ALA A 117 17.15 -9.39 -10.06
CA ALA A 117 17.36 -8.07 -9.50
C ALA A 117 16.67 -7.92 -8.12
N VAL A 118 17.15 -6.96 -7.32
CA VAL A 118 16.44 -6.51 -6.11
C VAL A 118 15.33 -5.56 -6.52
N GLY A 119 14.10 -5.83 -6.06
CA GLY A 119 12.94 -5.05 -6.44
C GLY A 119 11.99 -4.75 -5.29
N ALA A 120 11.79 -3.46 -5.05
CA ALA A 120 10.91 -2.94 -4.02
C ALA A 120 9.49 -2.73 -4.55
N THR A 121 8.52 -3.41 -3.95
CA THR A 121 7.11 -3.37 -4.39
C THR A 121 6.42 -2.09 -3.93
N THR A 122 5.66 -1.46 -4.85
CA THR A 122 4.69 -0.40 -4.56
C THR A 122 3.41 -1.00 -3.97
N VAL A 123 2.43 -0.18 -3.60
CA VAL A 123 1.10 -0.67 -3.18
C VAL A 123 0.55 -1.67 -4.20
N GLY A 124 0.47 -1.29 -5.47
CA GLY A 124 -0.03 -2.18 -6.52
C GLY A 124 0.80 -3.44 -6.71
N GLY A 125 2.13 -3.33 -6.65
CA GLY A 125 3.03 -4.48 -6.69
C GLY A 125 2.84 -5.42 -5.51
N THR A 126 2.69 -4.86 -4.31
CA THR A 126 2.42 -5.61 -3.07
C THR A 126 1.08 -6.34 -3.14
N LEU A 127 0.02 -5.66 -3.59
CA LEU A 127 -1.30 -6.29 -3.76
C LEU A 127 -1.27 -7.45 -4.76
N ALA A 128 -0.61 -7.26 -5.90
CA ALA A 128 -0.47 -8.30 -6.91
C ALA A 128 0.29 -9.53 -6.39
N ALA A 129 1.30 -9.31 -5.56
CA ALA A 129 2.03 -10.37 -4.90
C ALA A 129 1.20 -11.05 -3.79
N ALA A 130 0.59 -10.26 -2.92
CA ALA A 130 -0.23 -10.71 -1.78
C ALA A 130 -1.42 -11.56 -2.23
N GLN A 131 -2.05 -11.19 -3.35
CA GLN A 131 -3.16 -11.95 -3.95
C GLN A 131 -2.76 -13.38 -4.30
N THR A 132 -1.51 -13.63 -4.72
CA THR A 132 -1.06 -14.99 -5.09
C THR A 132 -1.15 -15.98 -3.94
N VAL A 133 -1.14 -15.49 -2.69
CA VAL A 133 -1.20 -16.30 -1.46
C VAL A 133 -2.48 -16.06 -0.66
N GLY A 134 -3.41 -15.25 -1.17
CA GLY A 134 -4.70 -14.97 -0.51
C GLY A 134 -4.65 -13.92 0.59
N ILE A 135 -3.58 -13.14 0.73
CA ILE A 135 -3.51 -12.02 1.68
C ILE A 135 -4.34 -10.86 1.12
N ARG A 136 -5.26 -10.33 1.95
CA ARG A 136 -6.20 -9.27 1.55
C ARG A 136 -6.05 -7.96 2.31
N PHE A 137 -5.24 -7.90 3.36
CA PHE A 137 -5.08 -6.70 4.18
C PHE A 137 -3.69 -6.11 3.96
N MET A 138 -3.62 -4.80 3.86
CA MET A 138 -2.38 -4.07 3.62
C MET A 138 -2.36 -2.75 4.38
N GLY A 139 -1.23 -2.43 5.01
CA GLY A 139 -0.92 -1.12 5.55
C GLY A 139 0.12 -0.40 4.69
N THR A 140 -0.07 0.91 4.47
CA THR A 140 0.88 1.77 3.75
C THR A 140 0.80 3.21 4.24
N GLY A 141 1.74 4.05 3.84
CA GLY A 141 1.68 5.49 4.13
C GLY A 141 0.60 6.20 3.34
N GLY A 142 0.62 6.07 2.03
CA GLY A 142 -0.35 6.71 1.13
C GLY A 142 -0.39 6.06 -0.24
N LEU A 143 -1.59 6.01 -0.81
CA LEU A 143 -1.86 5.47 -2.13
C LEU A 143 -1.23 6.33 -3.22
N GLY A 144 -0.75 5.70 -4.28
CA GLY A 144 -0.48 6.37 -5.55
C GLY A 144 -1.78 6.72 -6.27
N GLY A 145 -1.77 7.76 -7.07
CA GLY A 145 -2.96 8.26 -7.76
C GLY A 145 -2.64 8.97 -9.05
N VAL A 146 -3.42 9.98 -9.39
CA VAL A 146 -3.23 10.85 -10.55
C VAL A 146 -2.17 11.88 -10.23
N HIS A 147 -1.14 11.99 -11.08
CA HIS A 147 -0.13 13.04 -10.95
C HIS A 147 -0.68 14.38 -11.40
N ARG A 148 -0.21 15.46 -10.76
CA ARG A 148 -0.56 16.84 -11.15
C ARG A 148 -0.13 17.09 -12.60
N GLY A 149 -0.96 17.80 -13.35
CA GLY A 149 -0.72 18.05 -14.79
C GLY A 149 -1.37 17.02 -15.73
N PHE A 150 -2.02 15.97 -15.22
CA PHE A 150 -2.91 15.13 -16.03
C PHE A 150 -3.94 16.02 -16.79
N PRO A 151 -4.32 15.74 -18.04
CA PRO A 151 -4.05 14.54 -18.82
C PRO A 151 -2.80 14.60 -19.74
N THR A 152 -1.98 15.63 -19.68
CA THR A 152 -0.86 15.80 -20.61
C THR A 152 0.44 16.07 -19.87
N PRO A 153 1.35 15.05 -19.80
CA PRO A 153 1.16 13.66 -20.18
C PRO A 153 0.26 12.90 -19.19
N PRO A 154 -0.44 11.86 -19.62
CA PRO A 154 -1.20 11.02 -18.70
C PRO A 154 -0.23 10.26 -17.78
N ASP A 155 -0.24 10.60 -16.49
CA ASP A 155 0.59 9.94 -15.46
C ASP A 155 -0.31 9.53 -14.30
N VAL A 156 -0.63 8.24 -14.24
CA VAL A 156 -1.51 7.63 -13.24
C VAL A 156 -0.81 6.42 -12.64
N SER A 157 -0.82 6.33 -11.33
CA SER A 157 -0.22 5.20 -10.61
C SER A 157 -0.89 3.88 -10.98
N ALA A 158 -0.08 2.85 -11.18
CA ALA A 158 -0.54 1.47 -11.36
C ALA A 158 -1.25 0.91 -10.11
N ASP A 159 -1.12 1.57 -8.96
CA ASP A 159 -1.83 1.22 -7.72
C ASP A 159 -3.35 1.21 -7.94
N LEU A 160 -3.90 2.24 -8.64
CA LEU A 160 -5.33 2.32 -8.91
C LEU A 160 -5.82 1.15 -9.76
N GLY A 161 -5.04 0.77 -10.77
CA GLY A 161 -5.35 -0.38 -11.60
C GLY A 161 -5.25 -1.72 -10.85
N ALA A 162 -4.40 -1.84 -9.85
CA ALA A 162 -4.34 -3.00 -8.95
C ALA A 162 -5.57 -3.03 -8.03
N CYS A 163 -5.90 -1.91 -7.40
CA CYS A 163 -7.08 -1.77 -6.55
C CYS A 163 -8.39 -2.10 -7.28
N ALA A 164 -8.49 -1.73 -8.55
CA ALA A 164 -9.67 -2.04 -9.38
C ALA A 164 -9.87 -3.53 -9.68
N ARG A 165 -8.88 -4.38 -9.45
CA ARG A 165 -8.93 -5.80 -9.81
C ARG A 165 -8.75 -6.77 -8.66
N ILE A 166 -8.18 -6.30 -7.55
CA ILE A 166 -7.76 -7.17 -6.44
C ILE A 166 -8.61 -6.88 -5.21
N PRO A 167 -9.37 -7.87 -4.72
CA PRO A 167 -10.11 -7.74 -3.46
C PRO A 167 -9.12 -7.61 -2.29
N ALA A 168 -8.99 -6.40 -1.77
CA ALA A 168 -8.12 -6.09 -0.65
C ALA A 168 -8.66 -4.93 0.18
N LEU A 169 -8.29 -4.83 1.46
CA LEU A 169 -8.48 -3.63 2.26
C LEU A 169 -7.12 -2.98 2.49
N ILE A 170 -7.02 -1.70 2.15
CA ILE A 170 -5.78 -0.94 2.24
C ILE A 170 -5.98 0.20 3.24
N VAL A 171 -5.21 0.19 4.32
CA VAL A 171 -5.17 1.32 5.26
C VAL A 171 -4.03 2.26 4.87
N SER A 172 -4.37 3.54 4.68
CA SER A 172 -3.42 4.59 4.32
C SER A 172 -3.84 5.93 4.91
N SER A 173 -2.93 6.89 4.98
CA SER A 173 -3.30 8.27 5.32
C SER A 173 -3.77 9.05 4.08
N GLY A 174 -4.60 8.39 3.27
CA GLY A 174 -5.14 8.91 2.03
C GLY A 174 -4.21 8.71 0.83
N VAL A 175 -4.23 9.67 -0.07
CA VAL A 175 -3.39 9.74 -1.27
C VAL A 175 -2.13 10.56 -0.95
N LYS A 176 -0.99 10.20 -1.56
CA LYS A 176 0.26 10.97 -1.38
C LYS A 176 0.04 12.44 -1.73
N SER A 177 0.41 13.34 -0.84
CA SER A 177 0.12 14.79 -0.90
C SER A 177 0.65 15.53 -2.13
N LEU A 178 1.65 14.95 -2.80
CA LEU A 178 2.21 15.49 -4.06
C LEU A 178 1.32 15.25 -5.29
N LEU A 179 0.26 14.42 -5.16
CA LEU A 179 -0.63 14.03 -6.25
C LEU A 179 -1.84 14.97 -6.35
N ASP A 180 -2.59 14.85 -7.43
CA ASP A 180 -3.91 15.46 -7.58
C ASP A 180 -4.94 14.59 -6.84
N VAL A 181 -5.24 15.00 -5.61
CA VAL A 181 -6.16 14.24 -4.74
C VAL A 181 -7.57 14.23 -5.30
N GLY A 182 -8.05 15.36 -5.82
CA GLY A 182 -9.39 15.47 -6.42
C GLY A 182 -9.54 14.53 -7.60
N ALA A 183 -8.66 14.63 -8.59
CA ALA A 183 -8.66 13.75 -9.76
C ALA A 183 -8.47 12.27 -9.38
N THR A 184 -7.73 11.99 -8.31
CA THR A 184 -7.56 10.61 -7.82
C THR A 184 -8.85 10.05 -7.24
N VAL A 185 -9.61 10.84 -6.45
CA VAL A 185 -10.88 10.39 -5.87
C VAL A 185 -11.94 10.16 -6.96
N GLU A 186 -12.04 11.05 -7.96
CA GLU A 186 -12.90 10.84 -9.14
C GLU A 186 -12.57 9.54 -9.89
N LEU A 187 -11.28 9.23 -10.01
CA LEU A 187 -10.86 8.00 -10.68
C LEU A 187 -11.12 6.76 -9.79
N LEU A 188 -10.98 6.86 -8.47
CA LEU A 188 -11.37 5.78 -7.53
C LEU A 188 -12.87 5.48 -7.64
N GLU A 189 -13.73 6.51 -7.72
CA GLU A 189 -15.17 6.35 -7.96
C GLU A 189 -15.43 5.64 -9.29
N THR A 190 -14.84 6.11 -10.38
CA THR A 190 -14.96 5.51 -11.72
C THR A 190 -14.54 4.03 -11.73
N LEU A 191 -13.54 3.66 -10.94
CA LEU A 191 -13.03 2.29 -10.81
C LEU A 191 -13.83 1.44 -9.80
N GLY A 192 -14.85 2.00 -9.15
CA GLY A 192 -15.67 1.30 -8.16
C GLY A 192 -14.94 0.96 -6.86
N ILE A 193 -13.95 1.77 -6.47
CA ILE A 193 -13.16 1.59 -5.26
C ILE A 193 -13.71 2.52 -4.17
N PRO A 194 -14.44 2.01 -3.15
CA PRO A 194 -14.94 2.83 -2.07
C PRO A 194 -13.80 3.40 -1.22
N VAL A 195 -13.94 4.68 -0.88
CA VAL A 195 -13.06 5.39 0.05
C VAL A 195 -13.79 5.51 1.38
N VAL A 196 -13.28 4.85 2.41
CA VAL A 196 -13.87 4.80 3.75
C VAL A 196 -13.00 5.62 4.71
N GLY A 197 -13.59 6.57 5.43
CA GLY A 197 -12.90 7.37 6.43
C GLY A 197 -12.89 6.69 7.80
N TYR A 198 -11.71 6.45 8.37
CA TYR A 198 -11.61 5.97 9.74
C TYR A 198 -11.72 7.12 10.72
N ARG A 199 -12.89 7.27 11.35
CA ARG A 199 -13.25 8.36 12.29
C ARG A 199 -13.22 9.77 11.67
N VAL A 200 -13.28 9.86 10.35
CA VAL A 200 -13.28 11.14 9.61
C VAL A 200 -14.28 11.08 8.47
N ASP A 201 -14.80 12.23 8.07
CA ASP A 201 -15.81 12.38 7.01
C ASP A 201 -15.18 12.81 5.67
N THR A 202 -13.87 13.12 5.68
CA THR A 202 -13.10 13.49 4.48
C THR A 202 -11.85 12.62 4.35
N LEU A 203 -11.37 12.41 3.13
CA LEU A 203 -10.12 11.69 2.88
C LEU A 203 -8.94 12.48 3.44
N PRO A 204 -8.11 11.90 4.32
CA PRO A 204 -6.90 12.56 4.80
C PRO A 204 -5.94 12.90 3.66
N LEU A 205 -5.22 14.02 3.83
CA LEU A 205 -4.28 14.53 2.84
C LEU A 205 -2.82 14.18 3.17
N PHE A 206 -2.57 12.98 3.64
CA PHE A 206 -1.28 12.45 4.05
C PHE A 206 -0.70 13.15 5.29
N TYR A 207 -0.31 14.43 5.18
CA TYR A 207 0.18 15.24 6.30
C TYR A 207 -0.90 16.06 7.01
N ALA A 208 -2.11 16.11 6.47
CA ALA A 208 -3.24 16.80 7.09
C ALA A 208 -4.40 15.83 7.31
N ALA A 209 -5.01 15.93 8.50
CA ALA A 209 -6.14 15.08 8.89
C ALA A 209 -7.42 15.42 8.12
N GLU A 210 -7.56 16.67 7.69
CA GLU A 210 -8.75 17.23 7.09
C GLU A 210 -8.43 17.99 5.80
N GLY A 211 -9.47 18.42 5.08
CA GLY A 211 -9.35 19.25 3.88
C GLY A 211 -9.44 18.47 2.57
N GLY A 212 -9.50 17.15 2.61
CA GLY A 212 -9.71 16.32 1.43
C GLY A 212 -11.17 16.21 0.99
N PRO A 213 -11.45 15.56 -0.15
CA PRO A 213 -12.78 15.27 -0.61
C PRO A 213 -13.57 14.41 0.39
N PRO A 214 -14.94 14.47 0.34
CA PRO A 214 -15.77 13.60 1.15
C PRO A 214 -15.48 12.12 0.90
N VAL A 215 -15.60 11.29 1.95
CA VAL A 215 -15.49 9.83 1.81
C VAL A 215 -16.84 9.19 1.46
N SER A 216 -16.83 7.98 0.91
CA SER A 216 -18.04 7.23 0.58
C SER A 216 -18.82 6.81 1.83
N ALA A 217 -18.09 6.52 2.92
CA ALA A 217 -18.63 6.18 4.23
C ALA A 217 -17.60 6.46 5.32
N ARG A 218 -18.09 6.77 6.54
CA ARG A 218 -17.30 6.82 7.76
C ARG A 218 -17.48 5.55 8.55
N VAL A 219 -16.40 5.06 9.16
CA VAL A 219 -16.41 3.97 10.13
C VAL A 219 -15.67 4.42 11.40
N ASP A 220 -16.14 3.99 12.56
CA ASP A 220 -15.58 4.41 13.85
C ASP A 220 -14.79 3.30 14.56
N SER A 221 -14.74 2.10 13.98
CA SER A 221 -14.00 0.95 14.52
C SER A 221 -13.41 0.04 13.42
N ALA A 222 -12.42 -0.75 13.80
CA ALA A 222 -11.85 -1.79 12.93
C ALA A 222 -12.89 -2.86 12.54
N ASP A 223 -13.81 -3.18 13.45
CA ASP A 223 -14.91 -4.12 13.21
C ASP A 223 -15.90 -3.60 12.14
N GLU A 224 -16.23 -2.31 12.15
CA GLU A 224 -17.03 -1.72 11.08
C GLU A 224 -16.30 -1.75 9.73
N ALA A 225 -15.01 -1.40 9.70
CA ALA A 225 -14.20 -1.48 8.48
C ALA A 225 -14.14 -2.91 7.93
N ALA A 226 -13.98 -3.91 8.80
CA ALA A 226 -14.00 -5.31 8.42
C ALA A 226 -15.34 -5.74 7.82
N ARG A 227 -16.46 -5.32 8.42
CA ARG A 227 -17.81 -5.60 7.90
C ARG A 227 -18.08 -4.91 6.56
N VAL A 228 -17.60 -3.68 6.38
CA VAL A 228 -17.70 -2.98 5.08
C VAL A 228 -16.93 -3.77 4.01
N ALA A 229 -15.72 -4.23 4.30
CA ALA A 229 -14.92 -5.01 3.36
C ALA A 229 -15.59 -6.35 3.03
N ASP A 230 -16.09 -7.10 4.02
CA ASP A 230 -16.80 -8.36 3.82
C ASP A 230 -18.02 -8.17 2.93
N ALA A 231 -18.87 -7.18 3.23
CA ALA A 231 -20.04 -6.87 2.44
C ALA A 231 -19.67 -6.47 1.00
N HIS A 232 -18.66 -5.61 0.82
CA HIS A 232 -18.19 -5.18 -0.49
C HIS A 232 -17.70 -6.37 -1.33
N TRP A 233 -16.91 -7.26 -0.76
CA TRP A 233 -16.40 -8.45 -1.46
C TRP A 233 -17.49 -9.47 -1.76
N ARG A 234 -18.48 -9.66 -0.89
CA ARG A 234 -19.66 -10.52 -1.15
C ARG A 234 -20.53 -9.99 -2.29
N LEU A 235 -20.53 -8.68 -2.49
CA LEU A 235 -21.19 -8.02 -3.62
C LEU A 235 -20.36 -8.05 -4.92
N GLY A 236 -19.17 -8.66 -4.90
CA GLY A 236 -18.28 -8.76 -6.07
C GLY A 236 -17.35 -7.58 -6.24
N GLY A 237 -17.21 -6.73 -5.21
CA GLY A 237 -16.30 -5.60 -5.21
C GLY A 237 -14.82 -5.99 -5.09
N ASN A 238 -13.94 -5.04 -5.40
CA ASN A 238 -12.49 -5.21 -5.38
C ASN A 238 -11.87 -4.57 -4.13
N ALA A 239 -10.90 -3.64 -4.28
CA ALA A 239 -10.28 -3.02 -3.11
C ALA A 239 -11.23 -2.05 -2.38
N VAL A 240 -10.99 -1.92 -1.07
CA VAL A 240 -11.55 -0.89 -0.20
C VAL A 240 -10.37 -0.06 0.33
N LEU A 241 -10.42 1.26 0.16
CA LEU A 241 -9.44 2.17 0.74
C LEU A 241 -9.96 2.72 2.05
N VAL A 242 -9.23 2.50 3.15
CA VAL A 242 -9.51 3.08 4.45
C VAL A 242 -8.54 4.22 4.70
N GLY A 243 -9.06 5.45 4.74
CA GLY A 243 -8.32 6.66 5.04
C GLY A 243 -8.22 6.87 6.55
N ARG A 244 -7.02 6.71 7.12
CA ARG A 244 -6.72 7.02 8.52
C ARG A 244 -5.99 8.37 8.60
N PRO A 245 -6.51 9.37 9.32
CA PRO A 245 -5.79 10.63 9.49
C PRO A 245 -4.44 10.40 10.20
N PRO A 246 -3.41 11.22 9.92
CA PRO A 246 -2.20 11.22 10.72
C PRO A 246 -2.52 11.66 12.14
N ASP A 247 -1.78 11.14 13.13
CA ASP A 247 -1.97 11.54 14.54
C ASP A 247 -1.56 12.99 14.79
N GLU A 248 -0.67 13.50 13.95
CA GLU A 248 -0.23 14.90 13.96
C GLU A 248 -0.30 15.45 12.52
N SER A 249 -0.98 16.59 12.38
CA SER A 249 -1.07 17.31 11.11
C SER A 249 0.05 18.32 10.97
N LEU A 250 0.60 18.41 9.75
CA LEU A 250 1.57 19.45 9.37
C LEU A 250 0.98 20.33 8.27
N ASP A 251 1.10 21.62 8.42
CA ASP A 251 0.77 22.59 7.37
C ASP A 251 1.95 22.73 6.40
N VAL A 252 1.94 21.90 5.39
CA VAL A 252 3.01 21.82 4.37
C VAL A 252 2.47 21.93 2.94
N ALA A 253 1.22 22.36 2.76
CA ALA A 253 0.57 22.41 1.46
C ALA A 253 1.31 23.32 0.48
N ASP A 254 1.59 24.56 0.88
CA ASP A 254 2.32 25.55 0.05
C ASP A 254 3.74 25.07 -0.25
N LEU A 255 4.39 24.43 0.71
CA LEU A 255 5.74 23.87 0.50
C LEU A 255 5.72 22.73 -0.53
N ILE A 256 4.73 21.86 -0.49
CA ILE A 256 4.57 20.78 -1.47
C ILE A 256 4.32 21.37 -2.86
N GLU A 257 3.46 22.37 -2.98
CA GLU A 257 3.18 23.03 -4.26
C GLU A 257 4.44 23.65 -4.87
N ALA A 258 5.23 24.34 -4.06
CA ALA A 258 6.50 24.93 -4.52
C ALA A 258 7.50 23.88 -5.00
N ILE A 259 7.61 22.75 -4.29
CA ILE A 259 8.53 21.66 -4.66
C ILE A 259 8.05 20.92 -5.92
N VAL A 260 6.73 20.72 -6.07
CA VAL A 260 6.17 20.10 -7.28
C VAL A 260 6.39 20.99 -8.50
N ALA A 261 6.21 22.31 -8.36
CA ALA A 261 6.52 23.26 -9.42
C ALA A 261 8.01 23.22 -9.80
N GLU A 262 8.91 23.18 -8.82
CA GLU A 262 10.35 23.02 -9.06
C GLU A 262 10.67 21.71 -9.80
N ALA A 263 10.03 20.59 -9.43
CA ALA A 263 10.23 19.32 -10.12
C ALA A 263 9.84 19.43 -11.61
N HIS A 264 8.71 20.09 -11.88
CA HIS A 264 8.25 20.33 -13.25
C HIS A 264 9.25 21.20 -14.04
N ASP A 265 9.71 22.31 -13.46
CA ASP A 265 10.67 23.22 -14.10
C ASP A 265 12.01 22.55 -14.41
N ARG A 266 12.39 21.56 -13.59
CA ARG A 266 13.60 20.73 -13.77
C ARG A 266 13.38 19.54 -14.72
N GLY A 267 12.18 19.38 -15.29
CA GLY A 267 11.85 18.28 -16.19
C GLY A 267 11.84 16.89 -15.51
N ILE A 268 11.61 16.84 -14.20
CA ILE A 268 11.49 15.59 -13.44
C ILE A 268 10.09 15.02 -13.65
N VAL A 269 9.98 13.81 -14.23
CA VAL A 269 8.71 13.21 -14.62
C VAL A 269 8.61 11.73 -14.17
N GLY A 270 7.39 11.19 -14.12
CA GLY A 270 7.12 9.79 -13.86
C GLY A 270 7.60 9.34 -12.48
N GLN A 271 8.22 8.16 -12.42
CA GLN A 271 8.65 7.55 -11.15
C GLN A 271 9.68 8.36 -10.35
N ALA A 272 10.38 9.32 -10.97
CA ALA A 272 11.37 10.16 -10.32
C ALA A 272 10.76 11.32 -9.49
N VAL A 273 9.51 11.71 -9.76
CA VAL A 273 8.84 12.83 -9.07
C VAL A 273 8.71 12.57 -7.57
N THR A 274 8.17 11.42 -7.19
CA THR A 274 7.94 11.12 -5.76
C THR A 274 9.21 11.14 -4.91
N PRO A 275 10.32 10.46 -5.28
CA PRO A 275 11.56 10.54 -4.52
C PRO A 275 12.12 11.96 -4.41
N PHE A 276 12.08 12.74 -5.50
CA PHE A 276 12.53 14.13 -5.51
C PHE A 276 11.73 14.99 -4.55
N VAL A 277 10.39 14.95 -4.65
CA VAL A 277 9.52 15.77 -3.80
C VAL A 277 9.67 15.39 -2.32
N LEU A 278 9.71 14.11 -1.99
CA LEU A 278 9.89 13.66 -0.60
C LEU A 278 11.24 14.09 -0.03
N ALA A 279 12.33 13.96 -0.79
CA ALA A 279 13.65 14.38 -0.33
C ALA A 279 13.69 15.89 -0.04
N ALA A 280 13.23 16.72 -0.97
CA ALA A 280 13.18 18.16 -0.81
C ALA A 280 12.24 18.61 0.34
N LEU A 281 11.10 17.92 0.49
CA LEU A 281 10.14 18.20 1.56
C LEU A 281 10.73 17.86 2.93
N HIS A 282 11.41 16.73 3.06
CA HIS A 282 12.06 16.33 4.31
C HIS A 282 13.20 17.30 4.71
N GLU A 283 13.96 17.78 3.74
CA GLU A 283 15.02 18.76 3.98
C GLU A 283 14.43 20.10 4.41
N ARG A 284 13.47 20.66 3.65
CA ARG A 284 12.91 21.98 3.88
C ARG A 284 11.99 22.08 5.09
N SER A 285 11.48 20.93 5.58
CA SER A 285 10.70 20.84 6.83
C SER A 285 11.58 20.52 8.06
N ASN A 286 12.90 20.60 7.95
CA ASN A 286 13.84 20.22 9.02
C ASN A 286 13.58 18.82 9.58
N GLY A 287 13.10 17.88 8.76
CA GLY A 287 12.85 16.50 9.12
C GLY A 287 11.47 16.20 9.73
N GLU A 288 10.63 17.22 10.00
CA GLU A 288 9.31 17.02 10.60
C GLU A 288 8.41 16.13 9.73
N THR A 289 8.38 16.37 8.41
CA THR A 289 7.61 15.53 7.49
C THR A 289 8.10 14.08 7.45
N ARG A 290 9.39 13.83 7.70
CA ARG A 290 9.93 12.47 7.80
C ARG A 290 9.44 11.78 9.06
N ARG A 291 9.40 12.48 10.19
CA ARG A 291 8.90 11.96 11.46
C ARG A 291 7.41 11.59 11.33
N VAL A 292 6.57 12.52 10.87
CA VAL A 292 5.14 12.27 10.68
C VAL A 292 4.89 11.14 9.67
N ASN A 293 5.65 11.08 8.57
CA ASN A 293 5.55 10.00 7.59
C ASN A 293 5.86 8.62 8.21
N ARG A 294 6.90 8.54 9.06
CA ARG A 294 7.19 7.30 9.80
C ARG A 294 6.03 6.90 10.69
N ASP A 295 5.54 7.83 11.48
CA ASP A 295 4.52 7.57 12.50
C ASP A 295 3.18 7.16 11.86
N LEU A 296 2.76 7.81 10.77
CA LEU A 296 1.53 7.42 10.06
C LEU A 296 1.65 6.05 9.37
N ILE A 297 2.81 5.68 8.82
CA ILE A 297 3.02 4.36 8.21
C ILE A 297 2.86 3.25 9.25
N VAL A 298 3.50 3.41 10.41
CA VAL A 298 3.44 2.44 11.51
C VAL A 298 2.01 2.32 12.05
N ALA A 299 1.32 3.44 12.22
CA ALA A 299 -0.05 3.46 12.72
C ALA A 299 -1.04 2.87 11.71
N ASN A 300 -0.85 3.09 10.41
CA ASN A 300 -1.67 2.49 9.36
C ASN A 300 -1.47 0.97 9.30
N ALA A 301 -0.24 0.47 9.49
CA ALA A 301 0.05 -0.95 9.58
C ALA A 301 -0.67 -1.60 10.78
N GLY A 302 -0.66 -0.93 11.94
CA GLY A 302 -1.38 -1.36 13.13
C GLY A 302 -2.89 -1.45 12.90
N LEU A 303 -3.50 -0.40 12.33
CA LEU A 303 -4.94 -0.42 12.03
C LEU A 303 -5.29 -1.48 10.98
N ALA A 304 -4.46 -1.70 9.97
CA ALA A 304 -4.68 -2.78 9.00
C ALA A 304 -4.71 -4.15 9.67
N ALA A 305 -3.89 -4.35 10.70
CA ALA A 305 -3.88 -5.58 11.49
C ALA A 305 -5.12 -5.70 12.39
N GLU A 306 -5.55 -4.62 13.06
CA GLU A 306 -6.79 -4.61 13.83
C GLU A 306 -7.99 -5.00 12.95
N VAL A 307 -8.06 -4.44 11.73
CA VAL A 307 -9.14 -4.77 10.77
C VAL A 307 -9.03 -6.22 10.30
N ALA A 308 -7.81 -6.73 10.05
CA ALA A 308 -7.62 -8.13 9.65
C ALA A 308 -8.02 -9.10 10.77
N VAL A 309 -7.73 -8.77 12.03
CA VAL A 309 -8.17 -9.55 13.20
C VAL A 309 -9.69 -9.52 13.35
N ALA A 310 -10.30 -8.34 13.23
CA ALA A 310 -11.75 -8.20 13.27
C ALA A 310 -12.43 -9.00 12.15
N TYR A 311 -11.85 -8.99 10.94
CA TYR A 311 -12.36 -9.76 9.80
C TYR A 311 -12.28 -11.27 10.04
N ALA A 312 -11.21 -11.77 10.67
CA ALA A 312 -11.06 -13.19 10.98
C ALA A 312 -12.08 -13.68 12.03
N ALA A 313 -12.72 -12.76 12.75
CA ALA A 313 -13.75 -13.05 13.75
C ALA A 313 -15.20 -13.01 13.18
N LEU A 314 -15.39 -12.60 11.90
CA LEU A 314 -16.70 -12.62 11.23
C LEU A 314 -17.09 -14.02 10.76
#